data_d1450fd10e1afa86d39d6a4c673ccf08
#
_entry.id   d1450fd10e1afa86d39d6a4c673ccf08
#
_cell.length_a   1.000
_cell.length_b   1.000
_cell.length_c   1.000
_cell.angle_alpha   90.00
_cell.angle_beta   90.00
_cell.angle_gamma   90.00
#
_symmetry.space_group_name_H-M   'P 1'
#
loop_
_entity.id
_entity.type
_entity.pdbx_description
1 polymer ?
#
loop_
_entity_poly.entity_id
_entity_poly.type
_entity_poly.pdbx_seq_one_letter_code
_entity_poly.pdbx_strand_id
1 'polypeptide(L)'
;EKDFMVIRYPEGKRSFEPTKDTFRLTNGAFILGLRGRLSLSMNLTSYDVTGNTLLTIIPHHIVQAQSISDDFEGYIVLFTPSFAADTNLLRSNLPFMTEMRYNPLVNLTEDECILFTNFCRFFYDIEGNELIGNSPEVRKGLLTSLLYTLGALYRRQLPQVPAEKQSRANIIFKKFLALLVEHYTHERSVAFYAGELCITPKYLGTICREVSSKMATDIIASAVILDAKTKLH
;
A
#
# COMPACT_ATOMS: atom_id res chain seq x y z
N GLU A 1 10.72 -6.79 17.88
CA GLU A 1 9.86 -5.83 17.16
C GLU A 1 8.65 -6.61 16.63
N LYS A 2 7.41 -6.13 16.86
CA LYS A 2 6.22 -6.85 16.39
C LYS A 2 6.08 -6.64 14.88
N ASP A 3 5.95 -7.72 14.12
CA ASP A 3 5.77 -7.68 12.65
C ASP A 3 4.47 -7.02 12.20
N PHE A 4 3.49 -6.98 13.10
CA PHE A 4 2.16 -6.44 12.87
C PHE A 4 1.59 -5.90 14.18
N MET A 5 0.96 -4.71 14.15
CA MET A 5 0.37 -4.07 15.33
C MET A 5 -0.82 -3.22 14.93
N VAL A 6 -1.87 -3.23 15.75
CA VAL A 6 -3.02 -2.34 15.64
C VAL A 6 -3.08 -1.43 16.84
N ILE A 7 -3.23 -0.14 16.59
CA ILE A 7 -3.39 0.90 17.60
C ILE A 7 -4.78 1.51 17.42
N ARG A 8 -5.56 1.57 18.47
CA ARG A 8 -6.79 2.35 18.51
C ARG A 8 -6.51 3.70 19.15
N TYR A 9 -6.89 4.77 18.49
CA TYR A 9 -6.80 6.11 19.06
C TYR A 9 -8.21 6.60 19.47
N PRO A 10 -8.40 7.20 20.67
CA PRO A 10 -7.40 7.62 21.67
C PRO A 10 -7.11 6.61 22.78
N GLU A 11 -7.08 5.32 22.54
CA GLU A 11 -6.78 4.35 23.58
C GLU A 11 -5.28 4.27 23.92
N GLY A 12 -5.01 4.35 25.24
CA GLY A 12 -3.67 4.35 25.78
C GLY A 12 -3.00 5.72 25.60
N LYS A 13 -2.70 6.40 26.71
CA LYS A 13 -1.99 7.70 26.77
C LYS A 13 -0.54 7.69 26.25
N ARG A 14 -0.27 6.95 25.17
CA ARG A 14 0.84 7.27 24.29
C ARG A 14 0.29 8.29 23.32
N SER A 15 0.26 9.52 23.81
CA SER A 15 0.04 10.69 23.00
C SER A 15 0.90 10.56 21.73
N PHE A 16 0.25 10.36 20.60
CA PHE A 16 0.85 10.68 19.33
C PHE A 16 0.96 12.21 19.33
N GLU A 17 1.97 12.71 20.01
CA GLU A 17 2.21 14.14 20.03
C GLU A 17 2.69 14.56 18.66
N PRO A 18 2.09 15.59 18.06
CA PRO A 18 2.61 16.18 16.86
C PRO A 18 4.06 16.58 17.10
N THR A 19 4.99 15.85 16.54
CA THR A 19 6.41 16.17 16.64
C THR A 19 6.80 17.04 15.45
N LYS A 20 7.64 18.03 15.68
CA LYS A 20 8.26 18.78 14.56
C LYS A 20 9.25 17.89 13.78
N ASP A 21 9.56 16.72 14.32
CA ASP A 21 10.52 15.81 13.74
C ASP A 21 9.90 15.03 12.57
N THR A 22 10.65 14.99 11.49
CA THR A 22 10.36 14.12 10.36
C THR A 22 11.07 12.78 10.55
N PHE A 23 10.38 11.70 10.32
CA PHE A 23 10.98 10.37 10.40
C PHE A 23 10.68 9.55 9.14
N ARG A 24 11.61 8.71 8.77
CA ARG A 24 11.41 7.75 7.68
C ARG A 24 10.73 6.52 8.26
N LEU A 25 9.50 6.28 7.86
CA LEU A 25 8.77 5.09 8.27
C LEU A 25 9.30 3.86 7.53
N THR A 26 9.93 2.93 8.25
CA THR A 26 10.43 1.67 7.68
C THR A 26 9.31 0.68 7.41
N ASN A 27 8.24 0.78 8.17
CA ASN A 27 7.06 -0.08 8.11
C ASN A 27 6.01 0.47 7.14
N GLY A 28 5.11 -0.39 6.68
CA GLY A 28 3.87 0.05 6.07
C GLY A 28 2.84 0.42 7.15
N ALA A 29 1.93 1.33 6.82
CA ALA A 29 0.85 1.71 7.71
C ALA A 29 -0.46 1.97 6.97
N PHE A 30 -1.57 1.70 7.65
CA PHE A 30 -2.91 2.16 7.29
C PHE A 30 -3.48 2.97 8.44
N ILE A 31 -4.03 4.14 8.14
CA ILE A 31 -4.66 5.01 9.13
C ILE A 31 -6.12 5.20 8.71
N LEU A 32 -7.04 4.64 9.50
CA LEU A 32 -8.48 4.80 9.33
C LEU A 32 -8.97 5.90 10.25
N GLY A 33 -9.52 6.97 9.68
CA GLY A 33 -10.18 8.03 10.43
C GLY A 33 -11.67 7.72 10.62
N LEU A 34 -12.15 7.82 11.86
CA LEU A 34 -13.56 7.65 12.22
C LEU A 34 -14.20 8.97 12.59
N ARG A 35 -13.46 9.85 13.25
CA ARG A 35 -13.92 11.18 13.70
C ARG A 35 -12.75 12.12 13.84
N GLY A 36 -13.01 13.43 13.88
CA GLY A 36 -11.98 14.45 14.03
C GLY A 36 -11.04 14.55 12.84
N ARG A 37 -9.82 15.02 13.08
CA ARG A 37 -8.80 15.22 12.05
C ARG A 37 -7.41 14.90 12.56
N LEU A 38 -6.66 14.13 11.79
CA LEU A 38 -5.22 13.95 11.91
C LEU A 38 -4.57 14.51 10.63
N SER A 39 -3.79 15.59 10.77
CA SER A 39 -3.03 16.18 9.67
C SER A 39 -1.59 15.69 9.74
N LEU A 40 -1.08 15.20 8.63
CA LEU A 40 0.30 14.78 8.49
C LEU A 40 0.84 15.13 7.11
N SER A 41 2.16 15.30 7.00
CA SER A 41 2.83 15.35 5.70
C SER A 41 3.51 14.03 5.39
N MET A 42 3.46 13.63 4.14
CA MET A 42 4.14 12.45 3.62
C MET A 42 4.86 12.83 2.32
N ASN A 43 6.20 12.72 2.31
CA ASN A 43 7.04 13.16 1.20
C ASN A 43 6.72 14.59 0.73
N LEU A 44 6.59 15.53 1.67
CA LEU A 44 6.27 16.95 1.48
C LEU A 44 4.82 17.25 1.01
N THR A 45 3.97 16.26 0.87
CA THR A 45 2.54 16.45 0.57
C THR A 45 1.74 16.30 1.86
N SER A 46 0.87 17.25 2.15
CA SER A 46 -0.01 17.20 3.33
C SER A 46 -1.27 16.40 3.05
N TYR A 47 -1.68 15.61 4.04
CA TYR A 47 -2.89 14.81 4.03
C TYR A 47 -3.66 15.00 5.32
N ASP A 48 -4.98 15.10 5.21
CA ASP A 48 -5.89 15.15 6.34
C ASP A 48 -6.69 13.85 6.41
N VAL A 49 -6.43 13.07 7.46
CA VAL A 49 -7.25 11.90 7.78
C VAL A 49 -8.41 12.36 8.65
N THR A 50 -9.60 12.24 8.10
CA THR A 50 -10.87 12.64 8.74
C THR A 50 -11.83 11.45 8.83
N GLY A 51 -13.05 11.66 9.32
CA GLY A 51 -14.07 10.61 9.31
C GLY A 51 -14.27 10.03 7.91
N ASN A 52 -14.40 8.71 7.84
CA ASN A 52 -14.58 7.95 6.59
C ASN A 52 -13.42 8.09 5.59
N THR A 53 -12.19 8.30 6.06
CA THR A 53 -11.01 8.28 5.20
C THR A 53 -10.01 7.23 5.64
N LEU A 54 -9.31 6.67 4.66
CA LEU A 54 -8.23 5.71 4.87
C LEU A 54 -6.96 6.22 4.18
N LEU A 55 -5.91 6.45 4.95
CA LEU A 55 -4.60 6.80 4.43
C LEU A 55 -3.68 5.59 4.44
N THR A 56 -3.02 5.34 3.32
CA THR A 56 -2.01 4.29 3.19
C THR A 56 -0.61 4.90 3.15
N ILE A 57 0.27 4.42 4.00
CA ILE A 57 1.68 4.80 4.03
C ILE A 57 2.50 3.56 3.65
N ILE A 58 3.17 3.63 2.51
CA ILE A 58 4.09 2.56 2.10
C ILE A 58 5.48 2.77 2.73
N PRO A 59 6.26 1.68 2.93
CA PRO A 59 7.57 1.77 3.54
C PRO A 59 8.50 2.79 2.87
N HIS A 60 9.38 3.37 3.67
CA HIS A 60 10.38 4.37 3.29
C HIS A 60 9.85 5.77 2.96
N HIS A 61 8.55 6.05 3.18
CA HIS A 61 8.06 7.41 3.14
C HIS A 61 8.59 8.22 4.33
N ILE A 62 8.86 9.49 4.08
CA ILE A 62 9.17 10.48 5.13
C ILE A 62 7.85 11.04 5.61
N VAL A 63 7.58 10.88 6.91
CA VAL A 63 6.32 11.27 7.53
C VAL A 63 6.58 12.26 8.65
N GLN A 64 5.70 13.25 8.77
CA GLN A 64 5.67 14.19 9.88
C GLN A 64 4.23 14.41 10.33
N ALA A 65 3.94 14.17 11.58
CA ALA A 65 2.65 14.56 12.17
C ALA A 65 2.63 16.07 12.38
N GLN A 66 1.61 16.73 11.86
CA GLN A 66 1.45 18.18 11.91
C GLN A 66 0.49 18.60 13.01
N SER A 67 -0.68 18.00 13.06
CA SER A 67 -1.68 18.28 14.09
C SER A 67 -2.65 17.11 14.25
N ILE A 68 -3.26 17.05 15.43
CA ILE A 68 -4.34 16.11 15.75
C ILE A 68 -5.41 16.89 16.52
N SER A 69 -6.67 16.73 16.15
CA SER A 69 -7.76 17.35 16.89
C SER A 69 -8.09 16.54 18.16
N ASP A 70 -8.61 17.23 19.17
CA ASP A 70 -8.94 16.59 20.47
C ASP A 70 -10.00 15.49 20.35
N ASP A 71 -10.83 15.55 19.30
CA ASP A 71 -11.88 14.59 19.03
C ASP A 71 -11.49 13.55 17.97
N PHE A 72 -10.21 13.44 17.62
CA PHE A 72 -9.78 12.43 16.65
C PHE A 72 -9.97 11.03 17.21
N GLU A 73 -10.64 10.19 16.43
CA GLU A 73 -10.82 8.77 16.67
C GLU A 73 -10.44 7.99 15.42
N GLY A 74 -9.74 6.87 15.59
CA GLY A 74 -9.34 6.06 14.44
C GLY A 74 -8.52 4.83 14.81
N TYR A 75 -8.07 4.13 13.79
CA TYR A 75 -7.17 2.99 13.90
C TYR A 75 -5.90 3.21 13.08
N ILE A 76 -4.78 2.78 13.64
CA ILE A 76 -3.49 2.74 12.93
C ILE A 76 -3.04 1.29 12.90
N VAL A 77 -2.89 0.74 11.70
CA VAL A 77 -2.37 -0.61 11.47
C VAL A 77 -0.95 -0.47 10.96
N LEU A 78 0.02 -1.05 11.66
CA LEU A 78 1.42 -1.06 11.30
C LEU A 78 1.85 -2.48 10.95
N PHE A 79 2.69 -2.63 9.92
CA PHE A 79 3.24 -3.94 9.52
C PHE A 79 4.62 -3.79 8.90
N THR A 80 5.49 -4.78 9.14
CA THR A 80 6.81 -4.81 8.54
C THR A 80 6.74 -5.20 7.05
N PRO A 81 7.68 -4.69 6.21
CA PRO A 81 7.73 -5.10 4.79
C PRO A 81 7.94 -6.59 4.59
N SER A 82 8.74 -7.24 5.45
CA SER A 82 8.97 -8.69 5.43
C SER A 82 7.68 -9.46 5.64
N PHE A 83 6.87 -9.04 6.63
CA PHE A 83 5.59 -9.67 6.91
C PHE A 83 4.59 -9.53 5.76
N ALA A 84 4.56 -8.35 5.09
CA ALA A 84 3.74 -8.13 3.92
C ALA A 84 4.23 -8.93 2.70
N ALA A 85 5.54 -9.08 2.51
CA ALA A 85 6.13 -9.83 1.39
C ALA A 85 5.73 -11.31 1.41
N ASP A 86 5.63 -11.90 2.60
CA ASP A 86 5.21 -13.29 2.80
C ASP A 86 3.78 -13.58 2.36
N THR A 87 2.96 -12.56 2.14
CA THR A 87 1.54 -12.74 1.77
C THR A 87 1.28 -12.99 0.28
N ASN A 88 2.32 -13.09 -0.57
CA ASN A 88 2.20 -13.19 -2.04
C ASN A 88 1.43 -12.04 -2.73
N LEU A 89 0.99 -11.05 -1.98
CA LEU A 89 0.15 -9.95 -2.46
C LEU A 89 0.90 -8.97 -3.33
N LEU A 90 2.19 -8.82 -3.09
CA LEU A 90 3.04 -7.95 -3.91
C LEU A 90 3.12 -8.44 -5.35
N ARG A 91 2.97 -9.76 -5.57
CA ARG A 91 2.99 -10.37 -6.91
C ARG A 91 1.69 -10.16 -7.69
N SER A 92 0.55 -10.16 -7.02
CA SER A 92 -0.76 -10.14 -7.69
C SER A 92 -1.36 -8.74 -7.92
N ASN A 93 -0.83 -7.68 -7.29
CA ASN A 93 -1.49 -6.37 -7.20
C ASN A 93 -0.61 -5.16 -7.57
N LEU A 94 0.34 -5.30 -8.50
CA LEU A 94 1.18 -4.17 -8.95
C LEU A 94 0.41 -2.90 -9.38
N PRO A 95 -0.70 -2.98 -10.12
CA PRO A 95 -1.49 -1.79 -10.47
C PRO A 95 -2.06 -1.07 -9.24
N PHE A 96 -2.47 -1.83 -8.25
CA PHE A 96 -2.96 -1.34 -6.97
C PHE A 96 -1.85 -0.64 -6.15
N MET A 97 -0.64 -1.19 -6.12
CA MET A 97 0.50 -0.58 -5.44
C MET A 97 0.89 0.78 -6.04
N THR A 98 0.72 0.92 -7.35
CA THR A 98 0.96 2.19 -8.05
C THR A 98 -0.07 3.23 -7.61
N GLU A 99 -1.35 2.85 -7.55
CA GLU A 99 -2.42 3.75 -7.10
C GLU A 99 -2.22 4.19 -5.64
N MET A 100 -1.91 3.26 -4.74
CA MET A 100 -1.58 3.58 -3.34
C MET A 100 -0.45 4.61 -3.20
N ARG A 101 0.51 4.60 -4.14
CA ARG A 101 1.63 5.53 -4.12
C ARG A 101 1.23 6.95 -4.51
N TYR A 102 0.35 7.10 -5.50
CA TYR A 102 -0.03 8.41 -6.05
C TYR A 102 -1.28 8.99 -5.37
N ASN A 103 -2.21 8.12 -4.97
CA ASN A 103 -3.46 8.47 -4.31
C ASN A 103 -3.58 7.70 -2.99
N PRO A 104 -2.73 8.00 -1.99
CA PRO A 104 -2.68 7.23 -0.75
C PRO A 104 -3.89 7.46 0.17
N LEU A 105 -4.63 8.56 0.00
CA LEU A 105 -5.81 8.90 0.76
C LEU A 105 -7.07 8.51 -0.02
N VAL A 106 -7.91 7.68 0.61
CA VAL A 106 -9.14 7.13 0.03
C VAL A 106 -10.33 7.56 0.85
N ASN A 107 -11.36 8.10 0.19
CA ASN A 107 -12.66 8.33 0.81
C ASN A 107 -13.47 7.03 0.78
N LEU A 108 -13.96 6.62 1.94
CA LEU A 108 -14.78 5.44 2.12
C LEU A 108 -16.26 5.81 2.08
N THR A 109 -17.09 4.92 1.56
CA THR A 109 -18.52 4.96 1.85
C THR A 109 -18.76 4.60 3.33
N GLU A 110 -19.93 4.87 3.84
CA GLU A 110 -20.31 4.54 5.22
C GLU A 110 -20.17 3.03 5.47
N ASP A 111 -20.68 2.19 4.57
CA ASP A 111 -20.58 0.73 4.64
C ASP A 111 -19.12 0.24 4.63
N GLU A 112 -18.27 0.84 3.80
CA GLU A 112 -16.85 0.51 3.74
C GLU A 112 -16.14 0.92 5.03
N CYS A 113 -16.46 2.08 5.58
CA CYS A 113 -15.90 2.52 6.86
C CYS A 113 -16.28 1.56 7.98
N ILE A 114 -17.54 1.12 8.03
CA ILE A 114 -18.01 0.11 8.99
C ILE A 114 -17.23 -1.21 8.81
N LEU A 115 -17.06 -1.66 7.57
CA LEU A 115 -16.31 -2.89 7.26
C LEU A 115 -14.87 -2.80 7.76
N PHE A 116 -14.14 -1.72 7.41
CA PHE A 116 -12.75 -1.53 7.86
C PHE A 116 -12.64 -1.35 9.37
N THR A 117 -13.59 -0.67 9.99
CA THR A 117 -13.67 -0.54 11.45
C THR A 117 -13.78 -1.90 12.12
N ASN A 118 -14.64 -2.77 11.61
CA ASN A 118 -14.82 -4.14 12.13
C ASN A 118 -13.55 -4.98 11.96
N PHE A 119 -12.84 -4.85 10.83
CA PHE A 119 -11.52 -5.46 10.64
C PHE A 119 -10.52 -4.99 11.69
N CYS A 120 -10.38 -3.68 11.85
CA CYS A 120 -9.41 -3.11 12.79
C CYS A 120 -9.75 -3.50 14.23
N ARG A 121 -11.03 -3.48 14.60
CA ARG A 121 -11.49 -3.93 15.92
C ARG A 121 -11.16 -5.38 16.16
N PHE A 122 -11.46 -6.26 15.22
CA PHE A 122 -11.17 -7.68 15.33
C PHE A 122 -9.67 -7.95 15.50
N PHE A 123 -8.83 -7.23 14.77
CA PHE A 123 -7.36 -7.34 14.92
C PHE A 123 -6.91 -6.86 16.30
N TYR A 124 -7.45 -5.73 16.75
CA TYR A 124 -7.14 -5.18 18.06
C TYR A 124 -7.51 -6.16 19.18
N ASP A 125 -8.72 -6.75 19.11
CA ASP A 125 -9.21 -7.71 20.09
C ASP A 125 -8.36 -9.00 20.09
N ILE A 126 -7.94 -9.48 18.91
CA ILE A 126 -7.05 -10.65 18.79
C ILE A 126 -5.67 -10.37 19.38
N GLU A 127 -5.08 -9.19 19.18
CA GLU A 127 -3.77 -8.86 19.78
C GLU A 127 -3.79 -8.94 21.31
N GLY A 128 -4.93 -8.64 21.93
CA GLY A 128 -5.15 -8.79 23.38
C GLY A 128 -5.33 -10.24 23.84
N ASN A 129 -5.49 -11.20 22.92
CA ASN A 129 -5.69 -12.61 23.25
C ASN A 129 -4.37 -13.38 23.13
N GLU A 130 -3.81 -13.84 24.27
CA GLU A 130 -2.51 -14.51 24.30
C GLU A 130 -2.45 -15.79 23.45
N LEU A 131 -3.56 -16.52 23.31
CA LEU A 131 -3.61 -17.79 22.61
C LEU A 131 -3.65 -17.63 21.09
N ILE A 132 -4.46 -16.68 20.59
CA ILE A 132 -4.70 -16.48 19.16
C ILE A 132 -3.79 -15.38 18.60
N GLY A 133 -3.56 -14.32 19.38
CA GLY A 133 -2.77 -13.16 18.96
C GLY A 133 -1.29 -13.45 18.76
N ASN A 134 -0.76 -14.53 19.34
CA ASN A 134 0.62 -14.97 19.15
C ASN A 134 0.82 -15.94 17.96
N SER A 135 -0.28 -16.40 17.28
CA SER A 135 -0.14 -17.25 16.10
C SER A 135 0.30 -16.42 14.87
N PRO A 136 1.49 -16.70 14.29
CA PRO A 136 1.93 -16.04 13.06
C PRO A 136 0.99 -16.29 11.90
N GLU A 137 0.38 -17.49 11.82
CA GLU A 137 -0.55 -17.89 10.76
C GLU A 137 -1.82 -17.05 10.79
N VAL A 138 -2.39 -16.85 11.99
CA VAL A 138 -3.58 -16.01 12.17
C VAL A 138 -3.27 -14.58 11.74
N ARG A 139 -2.19 -13.99 12.24
CA ARG A 139 -1.76 -12.63 11.91
C ARG A 139 -1.53 -12.46 10.41
N LYS A 140 -0.85 -13.43 9.78
CA LYS A 140 -0.59 -13.43 8.34
C LYS A 140 -1.87 -13.54 7.53
N GLY A 141 -2.80 -14.41 7.93
CA GLY A 141 -4.12 -14.55 7.31
C GLY A 141 -4.93 -13.24 7.38
N LEU A 142 -4.92 -12.60 8.53
CA LEU A 142 -5.62 -11.34 8.75
C LEU A 142 -5.02 -10.19 7.93
N LEU A 143 -3.71 -10.00 7.93
CA LEU A 143 -3.05 -9.00 7.09
C LEU A 143 -3.32 -9.27 5.61
N THR A 144 -3.24 -10.53 5.18
CA THR A 144 -3.54 -10.93 3.81
C THR A 144 -4.96 -10.51 3.41
N SER A 145 -5.95 -10.81 4.26
CA SER A 145 -7.34 -10.43 4.03
C SER A 145 -7.51 -8.91 3.95
N LEU A 146 -6.90 -8.16 4.87
CA LEU A 146 -6.91 -6.69 4.86
C LEU A 146 -6.33 -6.13 3.56
N LEU A 147 -5.17 -6.62 3.13
CA LEU A 147 -4.50 -6.15 1.92
C LEU A 147 -5.32 -6.46 0.65
N TYR A 148 -5.98 -7.62 0.56
CA TYR A 148 -6.89 -7.92 -0.56
C TYR A 148 -8.12 -7.00 -0.56
N THR A 149 -8.69 -6.71 0.60
CA THR A 149 -9.81 -5.78 0.75
C THR A 149 -9.40 -4.37 0.31
N LEU A 150 -8.23 -3.90 0.74
CA LEU A 150 -7.65 -2.64 0.26
C LEU A 150 -7.45 -2.64 -1.26
N GLY A 151 -6.94 -3.73 -1.81
CA GLY A 151 -6.79 -3.89 -3.25
C GLY A 151 -8.11 -3.76 -4.01
N ALA A 152 -9.20 -4.28 -3.46
CA ALA A 152 -10.53 -4.13 -4.05
C ALA A 152 -11.01 -2.67 -3.99
N LEU A 153 -10.75 -1.97 -2.87
CA LEU A 153 -11.08 -0.57 -2.66
C LEU A 153 -10.37 0.35 -3.66
N TYR A 154 -9.06 0.21 -3.79
CA TYR A 154 -8.27 1.00 -4.73
C TYR A 154 -8.64 0.71 -6.18
N ARG A 155 -8.99 -0.54 -6.53
CA ARG A 155 -9.49 -0.88 -7.89
C ARG A 155 -10.79 -0.15 -8.24
N ARG A 156 -11.67 0.09 -7.26
CA ARG A 156 -12.89 0.88 -7.48
C ARG A 156 -12.60 2.32 -7.84
N GLN A 157 -11.56 2.91 -7.27
CA GLN A 157 -11.16 4.30 -7.52
C GLN A 157 -10.40 4.49 -8.83
N LEU A 158 -9.84 3.40 -9.37
CA LEU A 158 -9.29 3.46 -10.71
C LEU A 158 -10.41 3.86 -11.67
N PRO A 159 -10.19 4.85 -12.55
CA PRO A 159 -11.17 5.17 -13.59
C PRO A 159 -11.56 3.87 -14.27
N GLN A 160 -12.83 3.50 -14.16
CA GLN A 160 -13.38 2.38 -14.91
C GLN A 160 -13.49 2.84 -16.36
N VAL A 161 -12.34 2.90 -17.04
CA VAL A 161 -12.33 3.12 -18.48
C VAL A 161 -12.93 1.84 -19.07
N PRO A 162 -14.08 1.91 -19.75
CA PRO A 162 -14.66 0.77 -20.43
C PRO A 162 -13.56 0.09 -21.25
N ALA A 163 -13.55 -1.25 -21.29
CA ALA A 163 -12.51 -2.01 -22.01
C ALA A 163 -12.31 -1.50 -23.44
N GLU A 164 -13.36 -1.01 -24.05
CA GLU A 164 -13.38 -0.38 -25.38
C GLU A 164 -12.63 0.96 -25.47
N LYS A 165 -12.38 1.65 -24.34
CA LYS A 165 -11.67 2.94 -24.27
C LYS A 165 -10.31 2.84 -23.59
N GLN A 166 -9.88 1.66 -23.16
CA GLN A 166 -8.51 1.51 -22.64
C GLN A 166 -7.53 1.73 -23.80
N SER A 167 -6.64 2.72 -23.63
CA SER A 167 -5.60 2.92 -24.64
C SER A 167 -4.77 1.64 -24.78
N ARG A 168 -4.34 1.32 -26.00
CA ARG A 168 -3.47 0.19 -26.27
C ARG A 168 -2.22 0.20 -25.38
N ALA A 169 -1.73 1.41 -25.06
CA ALA A 169 -0.62 1.63 -24.15
C ALA A 169 -0.92 1.10 -22.71
N ASN A 170 -2.10 1.39 -22.17
CA ASN A 170 -2.50 0.89 -20.85
C ASN A 170 -2.61 -0.62 -20.79
N ILE A 171 -3.14 -1.25 -21.85
CA ILE A 171 -3.25 -2.72 -21.93
C ILE A 171 -1.86 -3.35 -21.96
N ILE A 172 -0.96 -2.83 -22.79
CA ILE A 172 0.42 -3.32 -22.88
C ILE A 172 1.16 -3.11 -21.56
N PHE A 173 1.01 -1.95 -20.93
CA PHE A 173 1.63 -1.66 -19.64
C PHE A 173 1.18 -2.62 -18.54
N LYS A 174 -0.12 -2.92 -18.45
CA LYS A 174 -0.65 -3.94 -17.51
C LYS A 174 -0.05 -5.32 -17.76
N LYS A 175 0.05 -5.73 -19.02
CA LYS A 175 0.68 -7.01 -19.39
C LYS A 175 2.17 -7.03 -19.04
N PHE A 176 2.88 -5.91 -19.30
CA PHE A 176 4.29 -5.76 -18.89
C PHE A 176 4.46 -5.95 -17.39
N LEU A 177 3.61 -5.30 -16.57
CA LEU A 177 3.69 -5.44 -15.12
C LEU A 177 3.39 -6.88 -14.66
N ALA A 178 2.46 -7.59 -15.29
CA ALA A 178 2.18 -8.99 -15.00
C ALA A 178 3.39 -9.88 -15.29
N LEU A 179 3.99 -9.75 -16.48
CA LEU A 179 5.22 -10.47 -16.85
C LEU A 179 6.40 -10.12 -15.95
N LEU A 180 6.51 -8.86 -15.55
CA LEU A 180 7.55 -8.43 -14.61
C LEU A 180 7.45 -9.18 -13.29
N VAL A 181 6.26 -9.31 -12.72
CA VAL A 181 6.02 -10.07 -11.49
C VAL A 181 6.45 -11.52 -11.61
N GLU A 182 6.21 -12.12 -12.76
CA GLU A 182 6.53 -13.53 -13.00
C GLU A 182 8.02 -13.76 -13.20
N HIS A 183 8.73 -12.82 -13.83
CA HIS A 183 10.09 -13.05 -14.32
C HIS A 183 11.19 -12.18 -13.69
N TYR A 184 10.88 -11.16 -12.87
CA TYR A 184 11.88 -10.19 -12.37
C TYR A 184 13.05 -10.82 -11.59
N THR A 185 12.86 -12.01 -11.03
CA THR A 185 13.91 -12.72 -10.30
C THR A 185 15.03 -13.23 -11.20
N HIS A 186 14.73 -13.54 -12.44
CA HIS A 186 15.65 -14.13 -13.41
C HIS A 186 15.92 -13.23 -14.61
N GLU A 187 14.93 -12.41 -15.01
CA GLU A 187 15.00 -11.57 -16.18
C GLU A 187 14.99 -10.09 -15.82
N ARG A 188 16.01 -9.36 -16.29
CA ARG A 188 16.21 -7.93 -16.00
C ARG A 188 16.26 -7.07 -17.26
N SER A 189 16.20 -7.69 -18.42
CA SER A 189 16.31 -7.03 -19.71
C SER A 189 14.98 -6.50 -20.21
N VAL A 190 14.93 -5.22 -20.57
CA VAL A 190 13.74 -4.63 -21.23
C VAL A 190 13.42 -5.38 -22.54
N ALA A 191 14.46 -5.91 -23.21
CA ALA A 191 14.30 -6.65 -24.46
C ALA A 191 13.52 -7.95 -24.25
N PHE A 192 13.74 -8.65 -23.15
CA PHE A 192 12.98 -9.85 -22.81
C PHE A 192 11.48 -9.53 -22.70
N TYR A 193 11.11 -8.57 -21.86
CA TYR A 193 9.69 -8.21 -21.67
C TYR A 193 9.03 -7.68 -22.94
N ALA A 194 9.77 -6.94 -23.75
CA ALA A 194 9.29 -6.46 -25.04
C ALA A 194 9.05 -7.62 -26.01
N GLY A 195 9.95 -8.62 -26.02
CA GLY A 195 9.80 -9.86 -26.81
C GLY A 195 8.55 -10.64 -26.43
N GLU A 196 8.32 -10.88 -25.13
CA GLU A 196 7.13 -11.56 -24.62
C GLU A 196 5.82 -10.81 -24.99
N LEU A 197 5.89 -9.48 -25.10
CA LEU A 197 4.76 -8.65 -25.51
C LEU A 197 4.63 -8.48 -27.03
N CYS A 198 5.53 -9.10 -27.81
CA CYS A 198 5.59 -8.96 -29.28
C CYS A 198 5.71 -7.49 -29.73
N ILE A 199 6.49 -6.67 -29.02
CA ILE A 199 6.76 -5.25 -29.33
C ILE A 199 8.25 -4.95 -29.27
N THR A 200 8.66 -3.76 -29.75
CA THR A 200 10.05 -3.33 -29.64
C THR A 200 10.39 -2.79 -28.25
N PRO A 201 11.64 -2.94 -27.74
CA PRO A 201 12.06 -2.35 -26.48
C PRO A 201 11.85 -0.83 -26.42
N LYS A 202 12.07 -0.14 -27.54
CA LYS A 202 11.83 1.31 -27.66
C LYS A 202 10.36 1.65 -27.44
N TYR A 203 9.45 0.87 -28.02
CA TYR A 203 8.01 1.09 -27.86
C TYR A 203 7.54 0.78 -26.44
N LEU A 204 8.06 -0.29 -25.80
CA LEU A 204 7.81 -0.55 -24.38
C LEU A 204 8.28 0.60 -23.49
N GLY A 205 9.48 1.15 -23.76
CA GLY A 205 9.99 2.32 -23.05
C GLY A 205 9.10 3.55 -23.18
N THR A 206 8.56 3.79 -24.38
CA THR A 206 7.60 4.89 -24.63
C THR A 206 6.32 4.70 -23.82
N ILE A 207 5.74 3.49 -23.85
CA ILE A 207 4.54 3.13 -23.08
C ILE A 207 4.76 3.32 -21.58
N CYS A 208 5.88 2.81 -21.04
CA CYS A 208 6.19 2.97 -19.62
C CYS A 208 6.26 4.45 -19.23
N ARG A 209 6.90 5.29 -20.04
CA ARG A 209 6.98 6.73 -19.77
C ARG A 209 5.64 7.43 -19.88
N GLU A 210 4.82 7.08 -20.88
CA GLU A 210 3.49 7.65 -21.08
C GLU A 210 2.54 7.31 -19.92
N VAL A 211 2.52 6.04 -19.49
CA VAL A 211 1.54 5.55 -18.51
C VAL A 211 1.98 5.76 -17.07
N SER A 212 3.29 5.64 -16.77
CA SER A 212 3.82 5.67 -15.40
C SER A 212 4.81 6.79 -15.12
N SER A 213 5.14 7.63 -16.10
CA SER A 213 6.17 8.66 -16.02
C SER A 213 7.57 8.12 -15.66
N LYS A 214 7.79 6.81 -15.79
CA LYS A 214 9.06 6.12 -15.46
C LYS A 214 9.62 5.39 -16.67
N MET A 215 10.94 5.16 -16.64
CA MET A 215 11.61 4.31 -17.61
C MET A 215 11.30 2.83 -17.32
N ALA A 216 11.21 1.99 -18.34
CA ALA A 216 11.03 0.55 -18.16
C ALA A 216 12.15 -0.06 -17.31
N THR A 217 13.39 0.39 -17.49
CA THR A 217 14.56 0.02 -16.68
C THR A 217 14.37 0.30 -15.20
N ASP A 218 13.79 1.46 -14.85
CA ASP A 218 13.61 1.87 -13.47
C ASP A 218 12.51 1.05 -12.78
N ILE A 219 11.48 0.68 -13.55
CA ILE A 219 10.40 -0.19 -13.05
C ILE A 219 10.96 -1.59 -12.76
N ILE A 220 11.75 -2.17 -13.68
CA ILE A 220 12.40 -3.47 -13.50
C ILE A 220 13.35 -3.43 -12.30
N ALA A 221 14.23 -2.41 -12.24
CA ALA A 221 15.18 -2.24 -11.15
C ALA A 221 14.47 -2.11 -9.79
N SER A 222 13.36 -1.38 -9.73
CA SER A 222 12.58 -1.22 -8.50
C SER A 222 12.00 -2.56 -8.01
N ALA A 223 11.52 -3.42 -8.91
CA ALA A 223 11.02 -4.75 -8.56
C ALA A 223 12.14 -5.65 -8.01
N VAL A 224 13.32 -5.63 -8.65
CA VAL A 224 14.50 -6.41 -8.20
C VAL A 224 15.02 -5.93 -6.85
N ILE A 225 15.13 -4.60 -6.64
CA ILE A 225 15.59 -4.03 -5.38
C ILE A 225 14.63 -4.35 -4.23
N LEU A 226 13.33 -4.33 -4.50
CA LEU A 226 12.34 -4.68 -3.50
C LEU A 226 12.50 -6.14 -3.04
N ASP A 227 12.70 -7.06 -3.97
CA ASP A 227 12.93 -8.49 -3.66
C ASP A 227 14.27 -8.72 -2.94
N ALA A 228 15.35 -8.06 -3.39
CA ALA A 228 16.65 -8.17 -2.74
C ALA A 228 16.63 -7.70 -1.29
N LYS A 229 15.91 -6.63 -1.00
CA LYS A 229 15.73 -6.13 0.38
C LYS A 229 14.94 -7.08 1.27
N THR A 230 13.99 -7.82 0.72
CA THR A 230 13.21 -8.82 1.50
C THR A 230 13.99 -10.10 1.77
N LYS A 231 15.05 -10.39 1.01
CA LYS A 231 15.89 -11.58 1.19
C LYS A 231 17.14 -11.34 2.06
N LEU A 232 17.45 -10.08 2.38
CA LEU A 232 18.61 -9.70 3.20
C LEU A 232 18.25 -9.49 4.69
N HIS A 233 16.98 -9.70 5.06
CA HIS A 233 16.45 -9.69 6.41
C HIS A 233 15.85 -11.07 6.75
#